data_3279c726d27657bc31a8f917247da441
#
_entry.id   3279c726d27657bc31a8f917247da441
#
_cell.length_a   1.000
_cell.length_b   1.000
_cell.length_c   1.000
_cell.angle_alpha   90.00
_cell.angle_beta   90.00
_cell.angle_gamma   90.00
#
_symmetry.space_group_name_H-M   'P 1'
#
loop_
_entity.id
_entity.type
_entity.pdbx_description
1 polymer ?
#
loop_
_entity_poly.entity_id
_entity_poly.type
_entity_poly.pdbx_seq_one_letter_code
_entity_poly.pdbx_strand_id
1 'polypeptide(L)'
;MIQSVNNKTIKDLVKLKNKKTRDEKGLFLVDGFHMVEEAKKAGLCDLVISTDESLEGQDKVLVVSDSVMEKLSYTKTPQPIMAVCHKKDNILKHYDRVLILDGVQDPGNLGTILRSALAFGFKQIVMSPNCVDLYNDKALRSTQGAVFHLDIVRDELSHVIPELQKLGVRVIATSLHNASSIDDIKSTDKMAFVMGNEGNGVRDETIAMSDASLYIPIDTMESLNVGVAAGIVMYTFKGGSL
;
A
#
# COMPACT_ATOMS: atom_id res chain seq x y z
N MET A 1 13.70 -9.92 -29.51
CA MET A 1 13.25 -10.76 -28.35
C MET A 1 14.44 -11.32 -27.57
N ILE A 2 14.41 -11.27 -26.21
CA ILE A 2 15.44 -11.87 -25.33
C ILE A 2 14.99 -13.26 -24.90
N GLN A 3 15.81 -14.28 -25.26
CA GLN A 3 15.50 -15.70 -24.92
C GLN A 3 16.33 -16.25 -23.74
N SER A 4 17.46 -15.64 -23.44
CA SER A 4 18.37 -16.17 -22.43
C SER A 4 18.13 -15.56 -21.05
N VAL A 5 17.82 -16.41 -20.07
CA VAL A 5 17.74 -16.03 -18.64
C VAL A 5 19.09 -15.51 -18.08
N ASN A 6 20.18 -15.78 -18.79
CA ASN A 6 21.52 -15.30 -18.44
C ASN A 6 21.88 -13.95 -19.02
N ASN A 7 21.00 -13.36 -19.84
CA ASN A 7 21.16 -12.01 -20.36
C ASN A 7 21.39 -11.01 -19.20
N LYS A 8 22.28 -10.03 -19.38
CA LYS A 8 22.63 -9.05 -18.36
C LYS A 8 21.42 -8.25 -17.88
N THR A 9 20.58 -7.77 -18.81
CA THR A 9 19.36 -7.02 -18.49
C THR A 9 18.40 -7.86 -17.63
N ILE A 10 18.21 -9.14 -18.00
CA ILE A 10 17.33 -10.05 -17.23
C ILE A 10 17.87 -10.28 -15.82
N LYS A 11 19.19 -10.51 -15.69
CA LYS A 11 19.81 -10.64 -14.36
C LYS A 11 19.62 -9.40 -13.50
N ASP A 12 19.69 -8.21 -14.09
CA ASP A 12 19.49 -6.95 -13.37
C ASP A 12 18.04 -6.72 -12.99
N LEU A 13 17.08 -7.13 -13.82
CA LEU A 13 15.66 -7.09 -13.50
C LEU A 13 15.30 -8.09 -12.40
N VAL A 14 15.85 -9.30 -12.42
CA VAL A 14 15.64 -10.30 -11.36
C VAL A 14 16.07 -9.79 -9.98
N LYS A 15 17.11 -8.94 -9.90
CA LYS A 15 17.55 -8.33 -8.64
C LYS A 15 16.48 -7.47 -7.98
N LEU A 16 15.51 -6.94 -8.74
CA LEU A 16 14.38 -6.19 -8.20
C LEU A 16 13.44 -7.04 -7.31
N LYS A 17 13.59 -8.37 -7.31
CA LYS A 17 12.95 -9.24 -6.33
C LYS A 17 13.45 -8.98 -4.90
N ASN A 18 14.66 -8.43 -4.75
CA ASN A 18 15.25 -8.09 -3.47
C ASN A 18 14.87 -6.66 -3.05
N LYS A 19 14.42 -6.48 -1.79
CA LYS A 19 14.03 -5.20 -1.23
C LYS A 19 15.14 -4.15 -1.34
N LYS A 20 16.37 -4.50 -0.96
CA LYS A 20 17.53 -3.59 -1.00
C LYS A 20 17.74 -3.03 -2.41
N THR A 21 17.69 -3.89 -3.44
CA THR A 21 17.84 -3.44 -4.82
C THR A 21 16.69 -2.53 -5.28
N ARG A 22 15.45 -2.82 -4.85
CA ARG A 22 14.31 -1.94 -5.12
C ARG A 22 14.48 -0.56 -4.50
N ASP A 23 14.98 -0.52 -3.26
CA ASP A 23 15.21 0.74 -2.54
C ASP A 23 16.35 1.55 -3.18
N GLU A 24 17.46 0.90 -3.55
CA GLU A 24 18.61 1.54 -4.21
C GLU A 24 18.26 2.09 -5.60
N LYS A 25 17.43 1.37 -6.37
CA LYS A 25 17.10 1.77 -7.75
C LYS A 25 15.84 2.62 -7.87
N GLY A 26 15.02 2.68 -6.84
CA GLY A 26 13.69 3.30 -6.91
C GLY A 26 12.72 2.58 -7.86
N LEU A 27 12.96 1.28 -8.14
CA LEU A 27 12.21 0.50 -9.11
C LEU A 27 11.61 -0.76 -8.46
N PHE A 28 10.49 -1.24 -9.01
CA PHE A 28 9.88 -2.52 -8.64
C PHE A 28 9.19 -3.18 -9.84
N LEU A 29 8.85 -4.46 -9.68
CA LEU A 29 8.17 -5.25 -10.72
C LEU A 29 6.69 -5.44 -10.35
N VAL A 30 5.84 -5.43 -11.35
CA VAL A 30 4.43 -5.82 -11.24
C VAL A 30 4.06 -6.82 -12.33
N ASP A 31 3.19 -7.79 -11.98
CA ASP A 31 2.75 -8.87 -12.86
C ASP A 31 1.30 -8.66 -13.29
N GLY A 32 1.03 -8.91 -14.55
CA GLY A 32 -0.32 -9.04 -15.10
C GLY A 32 -0.91 -7.76 -15.67
N PHE A 33 -1.88 -7.95 -16.59
CA PHE A 33 -2.48 -6.88 -17.39
C PHE A 33 -3.03 -5.74 -16.54
N HIS A 34 -3.81 -6.06 -15.51
CA HIS A 34 -4.43 -5.04 -14.65
C HIS A 34 -3.40 -4.15 -13.97
N MET A 35 -2.37 -4.74 -13.35
CA MET A 35 -1.32 -3.98 -12.64
C MET A 35 -0.50 -3.11 -13.61
N VAL A 36 -0.20 -3.64 -14.80
CA VAL A 36 0.52 -2.90 -15.84
C VAL A 36 -0.32 -1.73 -16.36
N GLU A 37 -1.61 -1.93 -16.57
CA GLU A 37 -2.53 -0.86 -16.98
C GLU A 37 -2.62 0.25 -15.92
N GLU A 38 -2.81 -0.09 -14.65
CA GLU A 38 -2.87 0.89 -13.56
C GLU A 38 -1.55 1.65 -13.40
N ALA A 39 -0.40 0.97 -13.55
CA ALA A 39 0.91 1.62 -13.56
C ALA A 39 1.07 2.62 -14.72
N LYS A 40 0.58 2.27 -15.92
CA LYS A 40 0.58 3.17 -17.09
C LYS A 40 -0.32 4.38 -16.85
N LYS A 41 -1.55 4.19 -16.36
CA LYS A 41 -2.48 5.28 -16.02
C LYS A 41 -1.89 6.26 -15.02
N ALA A 42 -1.13 5.75 -14.04
CA ALA A 42 -0.46 6.55 -13.02
C ALA A 42 0.85 7.22 -13.52
N GLY A 43 1.32 6.93 -14.73
CA GLY A 43 2.58 7.45 -15.27
C GLY A 43 3.84 6.89 -14.61
N LEU A 44 3.73 5.74 -13.93
CA LEU A 44 4.82 5.12 -13.17
C LEU A 44 5.46 3.92 -13.90
N CYS A 45 4.92 3.51 -15.06
CA CYS A 45 5.47 2.43 -15.87
C CYS A 45 6.71 2.92 -16.64
N ASP A 46 7.87 2.33 -16.33
CA ASP A 46 9.14 2.62 -17.01
C ASP A 46 9.34 1.71 -18.23
N LEU A 47 9.10 0.41 -18.08
CA LEU A 47 9.31 -0.60 -19.10
C LEU A 47 8.23 -1.68 -19.02
N VAL A 48 7.62 -1.99 -20.13
CA VAL A 48 6.73 -3.16 -20.27
C VAL A 48 7.56 -4.36 -20.71
N ILE A 49 7.32 -5.51 -20.13
CA ILE A 49 7.95 -6.80 -20.48
C ILE A 49 6.82 -7.72 -20.96
N SER A 50 6.93 -8.26 -22.16
CA SER A 50 5.89 -9.11 -22.74
C SER A 50 6.45 -10.32 -23.46
N THR A 51 5.66 -11.38 -23.57
CA THR A 51 5.96 -12.52 -24.43
C THR A 51 5.30 -12.38 -25.82
N ASP A 52 4.53 -11.32 -26.04
CA ASP A 52 3.90 -11.04 -27.34
C ASP A 52 4.93 -10.47 -28.33
N GLU A 53 5.32 -11.27 -29.32
CA GLU A 53 6.30 -10.88 -30.34
C GLU A 53 5.83 -9.73 -31.23
N SER A 54 4.52 -9.51 -31.35
CA SER A 54 3.97 -8.40 -32.16
C SER A 54 4.31 -7.02 -31.58
N LEU A 55 4.74 -6.96 -30.32
CA LEU A 55 5.17 -5.75 -29.63
C LEU A 55 6.67 -5.44 -29.82
N GLU A 56 7.43 -6.27 -30.54
CA GLU A 56 8.86 -6.08 -30.72
C GLU A 56 9.16 -4.77 -31.47
N GLY A 57 10.08 -3.98 -30.93
CA GLY A 57 10.46 -2.69 -31.51
C GLY A 57 9.60 -1.50 -31.06
N GLN A 58 8.55 -1.74 -30.27
CA GLN A 58 7.82 -0.63 -29.65
C GLN A 58 8.64 0.04 -28.55
N ASP A 59 8.48 1.34 -28.41
CA ASP A 59 9.17 2.10 -27.37
C ASP A 59 8.77 1.61 -25.99
N LYS A 60 9.78 1.48 -25.10
CA LYS A 60 9.63 0.99 -23.73
C LYS A 60 8.95 -0.39 -23.61
N VAL A 61 9.14 -1.25 -24.60
CA VAL A 61 8.72 -2.65 -24.57
C VAL A 61 9.91 -3.57 -24.74
N LEU A 62 10.02 -4.55 -23.85
CA LEU A 62 11.01 -5.62 -23.89
C LEU A 62 10.29 -6.94 -24.17
N VAL A 63 10.47 -7.48 -25.36
CA VAL A 63 9.94 -8.79 -25.70
C VAL A 63 10.89 -9.88 -25.23
N VAL A 64 10.33 -10.86 -24.50
CA VAL A 64 11.07 -11.95 -23.86
C VAL A 64 10.40 -13.31 -24.13
N SER A 65 11.16 -14.39 -24.02
CA SER A 65 10.59 -15.74 -24.08
C SER A 65 9.82 -16.10 -22.79
N ASP A 66 8.96 -17.12 -22.86
CA ASP A 66 8.22 -17.64 -21.71
C ASP A 66 9.16 -18.03 -20.55
N SER A 67 10.29 -18.66 -20.85
CA SER A 67 11.28 -19.05 -19.82
C SER A 67 11.90 -17.85 -19.10
N VAL A 68 12.07 -16.72 -19.79
CA VAL A 68 12.51 -15.46 -19.19
C VAL A 68 11.39 -14.83 -18.37
N MET A 69 10.14 -14.85 -18.86
CA MET A 69 8.97 -14.37 -18.14
C MET A 69 8.79 -15.14 -16.82
N GLU A 70 8.86 -16.46 -16.84
CA GLU A 70 8.83 -17.30 -15.64
C GLU A 70 9.94 -16.96 -14.62
N LYS A 71 11.16 -16.65 -15.13
CA LYS A 71 12.28 -16.24 -14.26
C LYS A 71 12.04 -14.89 -13.60
N LEU A 72 11.39 -13.95 -14.29
CA LEU A 72 11.10 -12.61 -13.79
C LEU A 72 9.90 -12.60 -12.85
N SER A 73 8.86 -13.39 -13.13
CA SER A 73 7.63 -13.42 -12.35
C SER A 73 7.83 -14.01 -10.95
N TYR A 74 6.93 -13.65 -10.05
CA TYR A 74 6.79 -14.25 -8.72
C TYR A 74 5.80 -15.41 -8.71
N THR A 75 5.00 -15.58 -9.78
CA THR A 75 3.99 -16.62 -9.89
C THR A 75 4.51 -17.84 -10.69
N LYS A 76 3.99 -19.02 -10.41
CA LYS A 76 4.35 -20.26 -11.14
C LYS A 76 3.81 -20.27 -12.58
N THR A 77 2.69 -19.62 -12.79
CA THR A 77 2.05 -19.43 -14.12
C THR A 77 1.89 -17.94 -14.35
N PRO A 78 2.92 -17.27 -14.88
CA PRO A 78 2.86 -15.85 -15.13
C PRO A 78 1.87 -15.49 -16.23
N GLN A 79 1.28 -14.31 -16.14
CA GLN A 79 0.63 -13.70 -17.29
C GLN A 79 1.70 -13.26 -18.30
N PRO A 80 1.35 -13.13 -19.61
CA PRO A 80 2.33 -12.82 -20.64
C PRO A 80 2.79 -11.36 -20.61
N ILE A 81 2.58 -10.66 -19.51
CA ILE A 81 2.91 -9.23 -19.37
C ILE A 81 3.31 -8.89 -17.92
N MET A 82 4.34 -8.08 -17.82
CA MET A 82 4.85 -7.47 -16.58
C MET A 82 5.25 -6.03 -16.85
N ALA A 83 5.50 -5.25 -15.79
CA ALA A 83 6.16 -3.96 -15.95
C ALA A 83 7.22 -3.74 -14.87
N VAL A 84 8.24 -2.95 -15.24
CA VAL A 84 9.12 -2.24 -14.32
C VAL A 84 8.47 -0.90 -14.04
N CYS A 85 8.32 -0.56 -12.76
CA CYS A 85 7.68 0.68 -12.33
C CYS A 85 8.61 1.49 -11.44
N HIS A 86 8.51 2.81 -11.52
CA HIS A 86 9.15 3.71 -10.56
C HIS A 86 8.40 3.72 -9.24
N LYS A 87 9.14 3.72 -8.13
CA LYS A 87 8.58 4.08 -6.84
C LYS A 87 8.16 5.54 -6.88
N LYS A 88 7.01 5.83 -6.27
CA LYS A 88 6.50 7.18 -6.16
C LYS A 88 7.22 7.90 -5.02
N ASP A 89 7.65 9.14 -5.26
CA ASP A 89 8.09 10.04 -4.21
C ASP A 89 6.85 10.55 -3.47
N ASN A 90 6.60 9.96 -2.30
CA ASN A 90 5.42 10.26 -1.51
C ASN A 90 5.75 11.30 -0.44
N ILE A 91 4.89 12.30 -0.33
CA ILE A 91 4.95 13.35 0.69
C ILE A 91 3.59 13.43 1.41
N LEU A 92 3.59 13.98 2.61
CA LEU A 92 2.35 14.33 3.30
C LEU A 92 1.74 15.56 2.64
N LYS A 93 0.56 15.42 2.02
CA LYS A 93 -0.11 16.51 1.29
C LYS A 93 -1.63 16.49 1.37
N HIS A 94 -2.24 15.37 1.73
CA HIS A 94 -3.68 15.23 1.90
C HIS A 94 -3.98 15.02 3.39
N TYR A 95 -4.62 15.98 4.02
CA TYR A 95 -4.81 16.00 5.48
C TYR A 95 -6.27 15.81 5.90
N ASP A 96 -7.20 15.74 4.95
CA ASP A 96 -8.62 15.63 5.25
C ASP A 96 -8.94 14.26 5.85
N ARG A 97 -8.41 13.22 5.22
CA ARG A 97 -8.56 11.82 5.65
C ARG A 97 -7.23 11.11 5.52
N VAL A 98 -6.60 10.83 6.65
CA VAL A 98 -5.31 10.14 6.73
C VAL A 98 -5.52 8.78 7.39
N LEU A 99 -4.90 7.74 6.84
CA LEU A 99 -4.82 6.45 7.49
C LEU A 99 -3.39 6.18 7.93
N ILE A 100 -3.20 5.83 9.19
CA ILE A 100 -1.91 5.52 9.79
C ILE A 100 -1.89 4.03 10.12
N LEU A 101 -0.86 3.32 9.66
CA LEU A 101 -0.66 1.90 9.89
C LEU A 101 0.50 1.70 10.87
N ASP A 102 0.19 1.21 12.07
CA ASP A 102 1.15 0.94 13.12
C ASP A 102 1.49 -0.54 13.19
N GLY A 103 2.47 -0.95 12.38
CA GLY A 103 3.00 -2.32 12.42
C GLY A 103 2.13 -3.38 11.73
N VAL A 104 1.34 -3.05 10.73
CA VAL A 104 0.60 -4.04 9.91
C VAL A 104 1.60 -4.95 9.19
N GLN A 105 1.52 -6.27 9.45
CA GLN A 105 2.53 -7.25 9.01
C GLN A 105 2.05 -8.17 7.88
N ASP A 106 0.77 -8.48 7.80
CA ASP A 106 0.26 -9.35 6.73
C ASP A 106 0.09 -8.59 5.40
N PRO A 107 0.75 -9.06 4.31
CA PRO A 107 0.65 -8.42 3.01
C PRO A 107 -0.77 -8.38 2.43
N GLY A 108 -1.62 -9.36 2.76
CA GLY A 108 -3.02 -9.42 2.33
C GLY A 108 -3.86 -8.36 3.02
N ASN A 109 -3.67 -8.18 4.34
CA ASN A 109 -4.31 -7.10 5.09
C ASN A 109 -3.90 -5.74 4.56
N LEU A 110 -2.59 -5.51 4.35
CA LEU A 110 -2.11 -4.25 3.76
C LEU A 110 -2.79 -3.96 2.43
N GLY A 111 -2.85 -4.94 1.52
CA GLY A 111 -3.50 -4.75 0.22
C GLY A 111 -4.99 -4.44 0.35
N THR A 112 -5.72 -5.14 1.23
CA THR A 112 -7.13 -4.89 1.51
C THR A 112 -7.35 -3.48 2.06
N ILE A 113 -6.52 -3.06 3.01
CA ILE A 113 -6.58 -1.72 3.59
C ILE A 113 -6.37 -0.65 2.51
N LEU A 114 -5.34 -0.78 1.66
CA LEU A 114 -5.05 0.21 0.62
C LEU A 114 -6.16 0.30 -0.43
N ARG A 115 -6.78 -0.83 -0.81
CA ARG A 115 -7.96 -0.82 -1.69
C ARG A 115 -9.14 -0.09 -1.07
N SER A 116 -9.43 -0.37 0.19
CA SER A 116 -10.51 0.31 0.93
C SER A 116 -10.22 1.79 1.10
N ALA A 117 -8.96 2.16 1.37
CA ALA A 117 -8.54 3.55 1.48
C ALA A 117 -8.81 4.33 0.18
N LEU A 118 -8.42 3.78 -0.96
CA LEU A 118 -8.70 4.39 -2.24
C LEU A 118 -10.21 4.52 -2.50
N ALA A 119 -10.98 3.46 -2.21
CA ALA A 119 -12.42 3.42 -2.41
C ALA A 119 -13.19 4.44 -1.55
N PHE A 120 -12.70 4.72 -0.34
CA PHE A 120 -13.37 5.64 0.61
C PHE A 120 -12.72 7.03 0.68
N GLY A 121 -11.79 7.36 -0.23
CA GLY A 121 -11.21 8.69 -0.35
C GLY A 121 -10.09 9.01 0.63
N PHE A 122 -9.54 8.02 1.32
CA PHE A 122 -8.34 8.16 2.16
C PHE A 122 -7.10 8.13 1.27
N LYS A 123 -6.74 9.25 0.69
CA LYS A 123 -5.62 9.33 -0.27
C LYS A 123 -4.25 9.32 0.38
N GLN A 124 -4.14 9.74 1.63
CA GLN A 124 -2.89 9.77 2.39
C GLN A 124 -2.79 8.59 3.33
N ILE A 125 -1.74 7.79 3.17
CA ILE A 125 -1.40 6.66 4.03
C ILE A 125 -0.05 6.92 4.68
N VAL A 126 0.05 6.69 5.97
CA VAL A 126 1.31 6.67 6.71
C VAL A 126 1.56 5.25 7.20
N MET A 127 2.71 4.70 6.91
CA MET A 127 3.13 3.38 7.37
C MET A 127 4.30 3.53 8.34
N SER A 128 4.20 2.96 9.53
CA SER A 128 5.36 2.87 10.42
C SER A 128 6.48 2.00 9.80
N PRO A 129 7.74 2.16 10.21
CA PRO A 129 8.88 1.41 9.65
C PRO A 129 8.74 -0.11 9.75
N ASN A 130 8.06 -0.59 10.80
CA ASN A 130 7.81 -2.02 11.06
C ASN A 130 6.60 -2.60 10.32
N CYS A 131 5.89 -1.84 9.48
CA CYS A 131 4.93 -2.45 8.56
C CYS A 131 5.63 -3.32 7.51
N VAL A 132 4.90 -4.30 6.98
CA VAL A 132 5.35 -5.12 5.85
C VAL A 132 5.82 -4.23 4.68
N ASP A 133 6.74 -4.75 3.89
CA ASP A 133 7.21 -4.05 2.68
C ASP A 133 6.07 -3.88 1.67
N LEU A 134 5.75 -2.61 1.35
CA LEU A 134 4.72 -2.24 0.38
C LEU A 134 4.95 -2.87 -1.00
N TYR A 135 6.21 -2.98 -1.39
CA TYR A 135 6.63 -3.50 -2.70
C TYR A 135 6.93 -5.01 -2.68
N ASN A 136 6.52 -5.72 -1.62
CA ASN A 136 6.43 -7.18 -1.63
C ASN A 136 5.39 -7.61 -2.67
N ASP A 137 5.67 -8.66 -3.44
CA ASP A 137 4.80 -9.11 -4.53
C ASP A 137 3.38 -9.47 -4.07
N LYS A 138 3.25 -10.13 -2.91
CA LYS A 138 1.94 -10.49 -2.33
C LYS A 138 1.16 -9.23 -1.94
N ALA A 139 1.84 -8.22 -1.34
CA ALA A 139 1.22 -6.95 -1.00
C ALA A 139 0.76 -6.22 -2.27
N LEU A 140 1.64 -6.05 -3.26
CA LEU A 140 1.33 -5.38 -4.53
C LEU A 140 0.11 -5.99 -5.22
N ARG A 141 0.10 -7.33 -5.41
CA ARG A 141 -1.04 -8.02 -6.02
C ARG A 141 -2.33 -7.80 -5.23
N SER A 142 -2.26 -7.82 -3.90
CA SER A 142 -3.43 -7.61 -3.04
C SER A 142 -3.99 -6.20 -3.16
N THR A 143 -3.19 -5.19 -3.55
CA THR A 143 -3.68 -3.82 -3.74
C THR A 143 -4.57 -3.65 -4.97
N GLN A 144 -4.51 -4.58 -5.94
CA GLN A 144 -5.25 -4.45 -7.21
C GLN A 144 -5.06 -3.06 -7.85
N GLY A 145 -3.83 -2.55 -7.85
CA GLY A 145 -3.48 -1.26 -8.43
C GLY A 145 -3.70 -0.03 -7.54
N ALA A 146 -4.34 -0.15 -6.37
CA ALA A 146 -4.57 1.00 -5.48
C ALA A 146 -3.27 1.72 -5.07
N VAL A 147 -2.16 0.98 -4.98
CA VAL A 147 -0.83 1.52 -4.65
C VAL A 147 -0.39 2.67 -5.57
N PHE A 148 -0.80 2.66 -6.82
CA PHE A 148 -0.43 3.68 -7.80
C PHE A 148 -1.17 5.01 -7.60
N HIS A 149 -2.31 4.99 -6.93
CA HIS A 149 -3.23 6.15 -6.77
C HIS A 149 -3.22 6.76 -5.38
N LEU A 150 -2.48 6.15 -4.43
CA LEU A 150 -2.34 6.63 -3.06
C LEU A 150 -1.00 7.34 -2.86
N ASP A 151 -0.96 8.25 -1.89
CA ASP A 151 0.27 8.85 -1.38
C ASP A 151 0.64 8.14 -0.08
N ILE A 152 1.68 7.29 -0.15
CA ILE A 152 2.06 6.38 0.93
C ILE A 152 3.43 6.75 1.46
N VAL A 153 3.47 7.36 2.63
CA VAL A 153 4.70 7.74 3.34
C VAL A 153 5.07 6.65 4.34
N ARG A 154 6.35 6.34 4.45
CA ARG A 154 6.88 5.46 5.51
C ARG A 154 7.81 6.28 6.39
N ASP A 155 7.41 6.47 7.65
CA ASP A 155 8.18 7.25 8.61
C ASP A 155 7.83 6.83 10.06
N GLU A 156 8.64 7.27 11.03
CA GLU A 156 8.38 7.09 12.45
C GLU A 156 7.12 7.86 12.87
N LEU A 157 6.21 7.15 13.55
CA LEU A 157 4.94 7.75 13.97
C LEU A 157 5.15 8.87 15.00
N SER A 158 6.22 8.80 15.78
CA SER A 158 6.64 9.87 16.70
C SER A 158 7.00 11.19 16.00
N HIS A 159 7.34 11.15 14.72
CA HIS A 159 7.55 12.34 13.90
C HIS A 159 6.23 12.80 13.25
N VAL A 160 5.52 11.88 12.63
CA VAL A 160 4.37 12.20 11.77
C VAL A 160 3.15 12.65 12.58
N ILE A 161 2.83 11.99 13.71
CA ILE A 161 1.63 12.31 14.50
C ILE A 161 1.66 13.76 14.99
N PRO A 162 2.75 14.25 15.64
CA PRO A 162 2.82 15.65 16.04
C PRO A 162 2.76 16.65 14.88
N GLU A 163 3.28 16.30 13.70
CA GLU A 163 3.17 17.16 12.51
C GLU A 163 1.73 17.27 12.02
N LEU A 164 1.01 16.16 11.94
CA LEU A 164 -0.40 16.16 11.59
C LEU A 164 -1.24 16.98 12.56
N GLN A 165 -0.99 16.83 13.87
CA GLN A 165 -1.69 17.60 14.92
C GLN A 165 -1.44 19.11 14.80
N LYS A 166 -0.21 19.54 14.49
CA LYS A 166 0.11 20.97 14.22
C LYS A 166 -0.66 21.52 13.02
N LEU A 167 -1.02 20.69 12.05
CA LEU A 167 -1.83 21.04 10.89
C LEU A 167 -3.34 20.99 11.15
N GLY A 168 -3.74 20.71 12.41
CA GLY A 168 -5.13 20.64 12.83
C GLY A 168 -5.81 19.31 12.48
N VAL A 169 -5.04 18.25 12.19
CA VAL A 169 -5.57 16.91 11.97
C VAL A 169 -5.79 16.24 13.33
N ARG A 170 -7.02 15.82 13.60
CA ARG A 170 -7.36 15.05 14.80
C ARG A 170 -6.95 13.59 14.61
N VAL A 171 -6.01 13.10 15.41
CA VAL A 171 -5.49 11.73 15.34
C VAL A 171 -6.24 10.85 16.32
N ILE A 172 -6.82 9.73 15.84
CA ILE A 172 -7.64 8.81 16.61
C ILE A 172 -7.09 7.38 16.46
N ALA A 173 -6.69 6.78 17.56
CA ALA A 173 -6.21 5.40 17.58
C ALA A 173 -7.37 4.40 17.72
N THR A 174 -7.26 3.24 17.07
CA THR A 174 -8.13 2.10 17.39
C THR A 174 -7.61 1.38 18.63
N SER A 175 -8.45 1.22 19.66
CA SER A 175 -8.08 0.57 20.91
C SER A 175 -9.33 -0.01 21.58
N LEU A 176 -9.19 -1.09 22.34
CA LEU A 176 -10.27 -1.65 23.16
C LEU A 176 -10.29 -1.04 24.58
N HIS A 177 -9.25 -0.31 24.96
CA HIS A 177 -9.10 0.26 26.29
C HIS A 177 -9.19 1.78 26.25
N ASN A 178 -9.93 2.38 27.20
CA ASN A 178 -10.10 3.83 27.33
C ASN A 178 -10.50 4.52 26.01
N ALA A 179 -11.43 3.90 25.29
CA ALA A 179 -11.87 4.33 23.96
C ALA A 179 -13.39 4.61 23.96
N SER A 180 -13.81 5.51 23.07
CA SER A 180 -15.22 5.77 22.76
C SER A 180 -15.72 4.84 21.67
N SER A 181 -17.04 4.56 21.65
CA SER A 181 -17.63 3.87 20.50
C SER A 181 -17.40 4.68 19.23
N ILE A 182 -17.19 3.98 18.11
CA ILE A 182 -17.06 4.61 16.79
C ILE A 182 -18.27 5.51 16.48
N ASP A 183 -19.46 5.15 16.99
CA ASP A 183 -20.71 5.88 16.79
C ASP A 183 -20.74 7.23 17.54
N ASP A 184 -19.95 7.37 18.62
CA ASP A 184 -19.86 8.58 19.43
C ASP A 184 -18.79 9.57 18.92
N ILE A 185 -17.95 9.14 17.97
CA ILE A 185 -16.88 9.98 17.41
C ILE A 185 -17.47 10.97 16.40
N LYS A 186 -17.40 12.24 16.73
CA LYS A 186 -17.83 13.30 15.81
C LYS A 186 -16.81 13.49 14.69
N SER A 187 -17.31 13.45 13.45
CA SER A 187 -16.50 13.76 12.27
C SER A 187 -16.08 15.24 12.25
N THR A 188 -14.84 15.47 11.87
CA THR A 188 -14.29 16.81 11.63
C THR A 188 -13.66 16.87 10.23
N ASP A 189 -13.29 18.06 9.75
CA ASP A 189 -12.75 18.23 8.40
C ASP A 189 -11.44 17.47 8.18
N LYS A 190 -10.59 17.43 9.22
CA LYS A 190 -9.29 16.77 9.15
C LYS A 190 -9.17 15.70 10.23
N MET A 191 -9.07 14.44 9.80
CA MET A 191 -8.97 13.29 10.71
C MET A 191 -7.92 12.30 10.23
N ALA A 192 -7.19 11.73 11.16
CA ALA A 192 -6.31 10.59 10.94
C ALA A 192 -6.72 9.43 11.85
N PHE A 193 -6.73 8.22 11.30
CA PHE A 193 -7.07 7.01 12.07
C PHE A 193 -5.89 6.07 12.09
N VAL A 194 -5.54 5.57 13.28
CA VAL A 194 -4.44 4.64 13.47
C VAL A 194 -4.99 3.22 13.57
N MET A 195 -4.55 2.37 12.66
CA MET A 195 -4.82 0.93 12.66
C MET A 195 -3.58 0.18 13.12
N GLY A 196 -3.74 -0.73 14.05
CA GLY A 196 -2.63 -1.45 14.66
C GLY A 196 -2.25 -2.76 13.98
N ASN A 197 -1.29 -3.43 14.61
CA ASN A 197 -0.85 -4.78 14.26
C ASN A 197 -1.96 -5.81 14.50
N GLU A 198 -1.95 -6.89 13.72
CA GLU A 198 -2.97 -7.94 13.76
C GLU A 198 -3.07 -8.67 15.12
N GLY A 199 -1.95 -8.81 15.82
CA GLY A 199 -1.91 -9.51 17.09
C GLY A 199 -1.89 -8.61 18.32
N ASN A 200 -1.22 -7.46 18.22
CA ASN A 200 -0.95 -6.59 19.38
C ASN A 200 -1.74 -5.28 19.36
N GLY A 201 -2.48 -4.99 18.27
CA GLY A 201 -3.17 -3.72 18.13
C GLY A 201 -2.22 -2.54 17.89
N VAL A 202 -2.68 -1.34 18.21
CA VAL A 202 -1.88 -0.11 18.18
C VAL A 202 -0.97 -0.07 19.42
N ARG A 203 0.29 0.33 19.23
CA ARG A 203 1.26 0.42 20.35
C ARG A 203 0.85 1.48 21.36
N ASP A 204 1.12 1.21 22.64
CA ASP A 204 0.76 2.11 23.75
C ASP A 204 1.35 3.53 23.56
N GLU A 205 2.57 3.62 23.06
CA GLU A 205 3.21 4.91 22.75
C GLU A 205 2.46 5.68 21.65
N THR A 206 1.91 4.98 20.66
CA THR A 206 1.12 5.59 19.58
C THR A 206 -0.26 6.02 20.09
N ILE A 207 -0.89 5.22 20.95
CA ILE A 207 -2.14 5.58 21.64
C ILE A 207 -1.94 6.85 22.47
N ALA A 208 -0.85 6.91 23.24
CA ALA A 208 -0.54 8.06 24.11
C ALA A 208 -0.29 9.36 23.34
N MET A 209 0.16 9.29 22.08
CA MET A 209 0.32 10.46 21.19
C MET A 209 -0.97 10.86 20.49
N SER A 210 -2.00 10.01 20.47
CA SER A 210 -3.26 10.26 19.77
C SER A 210 -4.17 11.17 20.59
N ASP A 211 -5.03 11.96 19.90
CA ASP A 211 -5.97 12.87 20.55
C ASP A 211 -7.17 12.15 21.20
N ALA A 212 -7.47 10.96 20.71
CA ALA A 212 -8.55 10.10 21.22
C ALA A 212 -8.33 8.65 20.80
N SER A 213 -9.13 7.75 21.39
CA SER A 213 -9.21 6.36 20.97
C SER A 213 -10.64 5.98 20.66
N LEU A 214 -10.83 5.09 19.68
CA LEU A 214 -12.12 4.52 19.32
C LEU A 214 -12.08 2.99 19.32
N TYR A 215 -13.25 2.39 19.59
CA TYR A 215 -13.48 0.97 19.33
C TYR A 215 -14.70 0.77 18.43
N ILE A 216 -14.71 -0.33 17.70
CA ILE A 216 -15.87 -0.79 16.92
C ILE A 216 -16.65 -1.74 17.82
N PRO A 217 -17.94 -1.46 18.13
CA PRO A 217 -18.78 -2.39 18.91
C PRO A 217 -18.92 -3.73 18.18
N ILE A 218 -18.58 -4.82 18.86
CA ILE A 218 -18.72 -6.20 18.38
C ILE A 218 -19.32 -7.04 19.49
N ASP A 219 -20.06 -8.09 19.14
CA ASP A 219 -20.87 -8.84 20.09
C ASP A 219 -20.10 -9.97 20.78
N THR A 220 -19.56 -10.92 20.00
CA THR A 220 -19.07 -12.20 20.55
C THR A 220 -17.58 -12.45 20.37
N MET A 221 -16.90 -11.70 19.53
CA MET A 221 -15.46 -11.84 19.26
C MET A 221 -14.65 -10.80 20.02
N GLU A 222 -13.38 -11.11 20.33
CA GLU A 222 -12.48 -10.16 20.99
C GLU A 222 -12.01 -9.04 20.06
N SER A 223 -11.84 -9.34 18.76
CA SER A 223 -11.35 -8.37 17.77
C SER A 223 -11.78 -8.74 16.35
N LEU A 224 -11.70 -7.77 15.44
CA LEU A 224 -11.88 -7.93 14.00
C LEU A 224 -10.51 -8.06 13.31
N ASN A 225 -10.50 -8.71 12.15
CA ASN A 225 -9.38 -8.59 11.22
C ASN A 225 -9.09 -7.10 10.93
N VAL A 226 -7.81 -6.70 10.93
CA VAL A 226 -7.41 -5.29 10.80
C VAL A 226 -7.88 -4.67 9.48
N GLY A 227 -7.92 -5.42 8.39
CA GLY A 227 -8.43 -4.94 7.09
C GLY A 227 -9.93 -4.67 7.14
N VAL A 228 -10.69 -5.51 7.85
CA VAL A 228 -12.14 -5.32 8.08
C VAL A 228 -12.38 -4.09 8.97
N ALA A 229 -11.68 -4.00 10.10
CA ALA A 229 -11.77 -2.86 11.01
C ALA A 229 -11.44 -1.53 10.30
N ALA A 230 -10.36 -1.51 9.51
CA ALA A 230 -9.98 -0.35 8.70
C ALA A 230 -11.08 0.02 7.69
N GLY A 231 -11.69 -0.97 7.03
CA GLY A 231 -12.81 -0.75 6.12
C GLY A 231 -14.01 -0.09 6.80
N ILE A 232 -14.38 -0.56 7.99
CA ILE A 232 -15.48 0.02 8.79
C ILE A 232 -15.15 1.47 9.17
N VAL A 233 -13.96 1.73 9.73
CA VAL A 233 -13.52 3.08 10.12
C VAL A 233 -13.57 4.02 8.91
N MET A 234 -12.97 3.61 7.79
CA MET A 234 -12.92 4.45 6.59
C MET A 234 -14.32 4.69 5.98
N TYR A 235 -15.20 3.70 6.00
CA TYR A 235 -16.56 3.87 5.54
C TYR A 235 -17.34 4.86 6.42
N THR A 236 -17.20 4.76 7.75
CA THR A 236 -17.87 5.64 8.71
C THR A 236 -17.41 7.09 8.56
N PHE A 237 -16.11 7.31 8.35
CA PHE A 237 -15.52 8.66 8.31
C PHE A 237 -15.09 9.10 6.91
N LYS A 238 -15.61 8.47 5.86
CA LYS A 238 -15.38 8.96 4.48
C LYS A 238 -15.79 10.42 4.37
N GLY A 239 -14.97 11.23 3.69
CA GLY A 239 -15.30 12.63 3.42
C GLY A 239 -16.61 12.77 2.66
N GLY A 240 -17.30 13.90 2.88
CA GLY A 240 -18.64 14.14 2.37
C GLY A 240 -18.86 13.76 0.92
N SER A 241 -20.11 13.40 0.65
CA SER A 241 -20.77 13.01 -0.61
C SER A 241 -19.91 12.94 -1.87
N LEU A 242 -19.87 11.75 -2.43
CA LEU A 242 -19.63 11.56 -3.87
C LEU A 242 -20.55 12.46 -4.70
#